data_38438e4975b6caf7a9156504897afe48
#
_entry.id   38438e4975b6caf7a9156504897afe48
#
_cell.length_a   1.000
_cell.length_b   1.000
_cell.length_c   1.000
_cell.angle_alpha   90.00
_cell.angle_beta   90.00
_cell.angle_gamma   90.00
#
_symmetry.space_group_name_H-M   'P 1'
#
loop_
_entity.id
_entity.type
_entity.pdbx_description
1 polymer ?
#
loop_
_entity_poly.entity_id
_entity_poly.type
_entity_poly.pdbx_seq_one_letter_code
_entity_poly.pdbx_strand_id
1 'polypeptide(L)'
;VVEAVQQPTPEPVSETVAAASVAKKSSNWSGKTIFLLGLGSILTALAAGLGSGWGLWDFRFGFQLLMLAFGAGILALLGGFVVGWWAKRKGKVAARPLRWLGMTLGGALALWLLSFAYTARTVPAIHDISTDLADPPQFRMLEVRADNLDQIPGENEPEMKGMNPQQRWAALHQQAYGDIRSVRIAMPVAEAIAKAERLAKVRGWEVVVADPIEGRLEATDTTRFFRFKDDVVVRVRPTEDGTGSIVDMRSISRVGVSDLGMNAKRVRSFIADLAGTNPAG
;
A
#
# COMPACT_ATOMS: atom_id res chain seq x y z
N VAL A 1 78.83 50.30 51.27
CA VAL A 1 78.51 49.51 50.09
C VAL A 1 77.11 48.87 50.32
N VAL A 2 76.07 49.44 49.74
CA VAL A 2 74.71 48.92 49.81
C VAL A 2 74.40 48.36 48.47
N GLU A 3 74.18 47.07 48.39
CA GLU A 3 73.87 46.28 47.19
C GLU A 3 72.41 46.47 46.89
N ALA A 4 72.08 46.98 45.68
CA ALA A 4 70.75 47.20 45.23
C ALA A 4 70.15 45.87 44.72
N VAL A 5 69.13 45.37 45.37
CA VAL A 5 68.33 44.23 44.93
C VAL A 5 67.48 44.68 43.77
N GLN A 6 67.77 44.16 42.59
CA GLN A 6 66.92 44.30 41.40
C GLN A 6 65.64 43.44 41.55
N GLN A 7 64.45 44.07 41.52
CA GLN A 7 63.19 43.40 41.41
C GLN A 7 62.98 42.84 39.95
N PRO A 8 62.48 41.62 39.78
CA PRO A 8 62.21 41.10 38.47
C PRO A 8 60.99 41.82 37.87
N THR A 9 61.11 42.26 36.63
CA THR A 9 60.03 42.81 35.80
C THR A 9 58.96 41.74 35.58
N PRO A 10 57.66 42.06 35.73
CA PRO A 10 56.58 41.10 35.41
C PRO A 10 56.56 40.87 33.93
N GLU A 11 56.59 39.61 33.54
CA GLU A 11 56.32 39.17 32.12
C GLU A 11 54.93 39.62 31.67
N PRO A 12 54.74 40.03 30.41
CA PRO A 12 53.44 40.36 29.91
C PRO A 12 52.62 39.08 29.83
N VAL A 13 51.59 38.99 30.66
CA VAL A 13 50.58 37.91 30.57
C VAL A 13 49.97 37.98 29.18
N SER A 14 50.24 36.96 28.39
CA SER A 14 49.78 36.78 27.03
C SER A 14 48.23 36.93 26.95
N GLU A 15 47.78 37.99 26.31
CA GLU A 15 46.36 38.20 25.92
C GLU A 15 45.82 37.17 24.92
N THR A 16 46.55 36.09 24.70
CA THR A 16 46.22 35.06 23.68
C THR A 16 45.22 33.99 24.16
N VAL A 17 44.74 34.05 25.39
CA VAL A 17 43.80 33.03 25.92
C VAL A 17 42.31 33.43 25.84
N ALA A 18 41.99 34.68 25.50
CA ALA A 18 40.60 35.15 25.45
C ALA A 18 39.94 35.06 24.04
N ALA A 19 40.64 34.57 23.03
CA ALA A 19 40.06 34.37 21.69
C ALA A 19 39.53 32.94 21.43
N ALA A 20 39.40 32.11 22.48
CA ALA A 20 38.83 30.79 22.41
C ALA A 20 37.31 30.86 22.26
N SER A 21 36.88 30.86 21.02
CA SER A 21 35.59 30.26 20.58
C SER A 21 34.31 30.81 21.20
N VAL A 22 33.89 31.96 20.76
CA VAL A 22 32.46 32.13 20.48
C VAL A 22 32.18 31.26 19.23
N ALA A 23 32.08 29.99 19.44
CA ALA A 23 31.58 29.06 18.42
C ALA A 23 30.17 29.55 18.03
N LYS A 24 30.09 30.26 16.93
CA LYS A 24 28.87 30.80 16.35
C LYS A 24 27.92 29.63 16.25
N LYS A 25 26.96 29.52 17.16
CA LYS A 25 25.93 28.47 17.22
C LYS A 25 25.25 28.47 15.87
N SER A 26 25.73 27.65 14.95
CA SER A 26 25.15 27.59 13.58
C SER A 26 23.69 27.19 13.73
N SER A 27 22.80 28.05 13.30
CA SER A 27 21.36 27.79 13.35
C SER A 27 21.10 26.52 12.55
N ASN A 28 20.87 25.41 13.23
CA ASN A 28 20.49 24.12 12.64
C ASN A 28 19.05 24.12 12.11
N TRP A 29 18.44 25.29 11.96
CA TRP A 29 17.01 25.45 11.67
C TRP A 29 16.64 24.79 10.32
N SER A 30 17.43 24.99 9.29
CA SER A 30 17.16 24.42 7.96
C SER A 30 17.18 22.89 7.94
N GLY A 31 18.10 22.25 8.69
CA GLY A 31 18.10 20.78 8.82
C GLY A 31 16.92 20.26 9.61
N LYS A 32 16.49 20.99 10.65
CA LYS A 32 15.29 20.67 11.43
C LYS A 32 14.02 20.78 10.59
N THR A 33 13.90 21.83 9.76
CA THR A 33 12.74 22.02 8.86
C THR A 33 12.61 20.86 7.88
N ILE A 34 13.71 20.42 7.25
CA ILE A 34 13.70 19.26 6.34
C ILE A 34 13.31 17.99 7.08
N PHE A 35 13.80 17.78 8.29
CA PHE A 35 13.41 16.65 9.14
C PHE A 35 11.91 16.68 9.47
N LEU A 36 11.39 17.83 9.90
CA LEU A 36 9.97 17.98 10.24
C LEU A 36 9.05 17.77 9.03
N LEU A 37 9.47 18.22 7.85
CA LEU A 37 8.74 17.93 6.60
C LEU A 37 8.71 16.43 6.28
N GLY A 38 9.86 15.75 6.36
CA GLY A 38 9.93 14.32 6.10
C GLY A 38 9.18 13.49 7.15
N LEU A 39 9.31 13.80 8.43
CA LEU A 39 8.54 13.15 9.49
C LEU A 39 7.05 13.46 9.38
N GLY A 40 6.69 14.72 9.13
CA GLY A 40 5.32 15.15 8.94
C GLY A 40 4.65 14.45 7.76
N SER A 41 5.39 14.22 6.66
CA SER A 41 4.87 13.44 5.53
C SER A 41 4.48 12.01 5.92
N ILE A 42 5.32 11.32 6.69
CA ILE A 42 5.01 9.98 7.20
C ILE A 42 3.80 10.00 8.13
N LEU A 43 3.77 10.93 9.10
CA LEU A 43 2.67 11.03 10.05
C LEU A 43 1.33 11.36 9.36
N THR A 44 1.36 12.24 8.35
CA THR A 44 0.17 12.56 7.55
C THR A 44 -0.30 11.35 6.74
N ALA A 45 0.63 10.57 6.14
CA ALA A 45 0.28 9.36 5.42
C ALA A 45 -0.32 8.29 6.35
N LEU A 46 0.23 8.12 7.56
CA LEU A 46 -0.33 7.21 8.58
C LEU A 46 -1.74 7.68 9.02
N ALA A 47 -1.90 8.97 9.31
CA ALA A 47 -3.19 9.53 9.67
C ALA A 47 -4.22 9.33 8.54
N ALA A 48 -3.82 9.52 7.28
CA ALA A 48 -4.69 9.33 6.11
C ALA A 48 -5.39 7.98 6.09
N GLY A 49 -4.63 6.91 6.26
CA GLY A 49 -5.17 5.55 6.24
C GLY A 49 -5.84 5.15 7.54
N LEU A 50 -5.18 5.35 8.68
CA LEU A 50 -5.73 4.97 9.99
C LEU A 50 -7.01 5.73 10.33
N GLY A 51 -7.04 7.04 10.07
CA GLY A 51 -8.22 7.85 10.35
C GLY A 51 -9.41 7.46 9.47
N SER A 52 -9.17 7.16 8.19
CA SER A 52 -10.20 6.57 7.32
C SER A 52 -10.63 5.20 7.82
N GLY A 53 -9.68 4.34 8.18
CA GLY A 53 -9.96 3.00 8.70
C GLY A 53 -10.74 2.97 10.03
N TRP A 54 -10.60 4.00 10.86
CA TRP A 54 -11.37 4.18 12.11
C TRP A 54 -12.67 4.95 11.90
N GLY A 55 -12.98 5.37 10.64
CA GLY A 55 -14.21 6.11 10.35
C GLY A 55 -14.21 7.57 10.80
N LEU A 56 -13.02 8.16 11.10
CA LEU A 56 -12.90 9.58 11.45
C LEU A 56 -13.18 10.49 10.24
N TRP A 57 -12.93 9.98 9.02
CA TRP A 57 -13.24 10.63 7.76
C TRP A 57 -13.39 9.61 6.63
N ASP A 58 -14.02 10.05 5.54
CA ASP A 58 -14.16 9.26 4.32
C ASP A 58 -12.80 9.00 3.64
N PHE A 59 -12.67 7.86 2.96
CA PHE A 59 -11.42 7.45 2.31
C PHE A 59 -10.94 8.44 1.23
N ARG A 60 -11.85 9.20 0.60
CA ARG A 60 -11.48 10.22 -0.39
C ARG A 60 -10.71 11.36 0.26
N PHE A 61 -11.11 11.78 1.47
CA PHE A 61 -10.34 12.73 2.26
C PHE A 61 -9.00 12.12 2.70
N GLY A 62 -8.98 10.84 3.07
CA GLY A 62 -7.73 10.10 3.30
C GLY A 62 -6.79 10.15 2.10
N PHE A 63 -7.28 9.98 0.87
CA PHE A 63 -6.47 10.13 -0.34
C PHE A 63 -5.96 11.56 -0.56
N GLN A 64 -6.73 12.59 -0.24
CA GLN A 64 -6.25 13.97 -0.28
C GLN A 64 -5.08 14.18 0.71
N LEU A 65 -5.17 13.61 1.91
CA LEU A 65 -4.07 13.62 2.88
C LEU A 65 -2.84 12.85 2.37
N LEU A 66 -3.01 11.73 1.66
CA LEU A 66 -1.88 11.03 1.02
C LEU A 66 -1.20 11.89 -0.05
N MET A 67 -1.97 12.63 -0.85
CA MET A 67 -1.42 13.57 -1.83
C MET A 67 -0.64 14.72 -1.17
N LEU A 68 -1.16 15.24 -0.04
CA LEU A 68 -0.44 16.23 0.76
C LEU A 68 0.85 15.66 1.34
N ALA A 69 0.80 14.43 1.89
CA ALA A 69 1.96 13.73 2.42
C ALA A 69 3.02 13.49 1.32
N PHE A 70 2.60 13.10 0.12
CA PHE A 70 3.47 12.96 -1.04
C PHE A 70 4.19 14.27 -1.38
N GLY A 71 3.42 15.38 -1.48
CA GLY A 71 3.99 16.71 -1.74
C GLY A 71 5.00 17.13 -0.66
N ALA A 72 4.68 16.93 0.62
CA ALA A 72 5.60 17.22 1.73
C ALA A 72 6.86 16.34 1.68
N GLY A 73 6.73 15.06 1.30
CA GLY A 73 7.86 14.14 1.10
C GLY A 73 8.80 14.59 -0.02
N ILE A 74 8.26 14.98 -1.16
CA ILE A 74 9.02 15.55 -2.29
C ILE A 74 9.70 16.86 -1.87
N LEU A 75 9.01 17.75 -1.15
CA LEU A 75 9.60 18.99 -0.65
C LEU A 75 10.74 18.72 0.35
N ALA A 76 10.62 17.71 1.21
CA ALA A 76 11.70 17.30 2.11
C ALA A 76 12.91 16.80 1.31
N LEU A 77 12.69 15.96 0.30
CA LEU A 77 13.76 15.41 -0.54
C LEU A 77 14.49 16.51 -1.33
N LEU A 78 13.77 17.26 -2.15
CA LEU A 78 14.35 18.30 -3.02
C LEU A 78 14.88 19.49 -2.22
N GLY A 79 14.10 19.95 -1.21
CA GLY A 79 14.52 21.02 -0.31
C GLY A 79 15.80 20.68 0.47
N GLY A 80 15.95 19.40 0.86
CA GLY A 80 17.17 18.91 1.50
C GLY A 80 18.40 19.01 0.61
N PHE A 81 18.28 18.73 -0.70
CA PHE A 81 19.39 18.95 -1.66
C PHE A 81 19.71 20.43 -1.80
N VAL A 82 18.70 21.28 -1.97
CA VAL A 82 18.89 22.74 -2.10
C VAL A 82 19.57 23.33 -0.86
N VAL A 83 19.07 22.97 0.33
CA VAL A 83 19.68 23.40 1.60
C VAL A 83 21.13 22.93 1.73
N GLY A 84 21.43 21.71 1.31
CA GLY A 84 22.78 21.16 1.33
C GLY A 84 23.74 21.89 0.39
N TRP A 85 23.30 22.14 -0.81
CA TRP A 85 24.07 22.88 -1.82
C TRP A 85 24.35 24.33 -1.39
N TRP A 86 23.33 25.02 -0.88
CA TRP A 86 23.45 26.39 -0.41
C TRP A 86 24.36 26.52 0.84
N ALA A 87 24.24 25.57 1.79
CA ALA A 87 25.11 25.49 2.96
C ALA A 87 26.58 25.29 2.54
N LYS A 88 26.85 24.40 1.56
CA LYS A 88 28.18 24.18 1.03
C LYS A 88 28.77 25.47 0.42
N ARG A 89 27.98 26.21 -0.38
CA ARG A 89 28.43 27.47 -0.99
C ARG A 89 28.75 28.56 0.03
N LYS A 90 28.07 28.58 1.18
CA LYS A 90 28.29 29.56 2.25
C LYS A 90 29.28 29.12 3.34
N GLY A 91 29.96 27.98 3.15
CA GLY A 91 30.88 27.43 4.16
C GLY A 91 30.20 27.07 5.49
N LYS A 92 28.85 26.90 5.50
CA LYS A 92 28.08 26.57 6.71
C LYS A 92 27.90 25.07 6.83
N VAL A 93 28.01 24.55 8.05
CA VAL A 93 27.63 23.15 8.34
C VAL A 93 26.14 23.13 8.60
N ALA A 94 25.34 22.71 7.60
CA ALA A 94 23.95 22.35 7.86
C ALA A 94 23.87 21.15 8.79
N ALA A 95 22.82 21.01 9.60
CA ALA A 95 22.58 19.83 10.45
C ALA A 95 22.44 18.56 9.57
N ARG A 96 23.59 18.03 9.15
CA ARG A 96 23.67 16.93 8.17
C ARG A 96 22.81 15.73 8.54
N PRO A 97 22.86 15.15 9.79
CA PRO A 97 22.10 13.95 10.11
C PRO A 97 20.58 14.17 10.02
N LEU A 98 20.05 15.24 10.62
CA LEU A 98 18.62 15.55 10.56
C LEU A 98 18.13 15.82 9.15
N ARG A 99 18.91 16.56 8.35
CA ARG A 99 18.57 16.81 6.95
C ARG A 99 18.48 15.52 6.14
N TRP A 100 19.51 14.65 6.25
CA TRP A 100 19.50 13.37 5.56
C TRP A 100 18.35 12.47 6.02
N LEU A 101 18.07 12.42 7.31
CA LEU A 101 16.95 11.65 7.85
C LEU A 101 15.61 12.13 7.27
N GLY A 102 15.37 13.45 7.24
CA GLY A 102 14.15 14.00 6.62
C GLY A 102 14.03 13.70 5.14
N MET A 103 15.14 13.82 4.40
CA MET A 103 15.20 13.45 2.97
C MET A 103 14.90 11.96 2.76
N THR A 104 15.46 11.10 3.59
CA THR A 104 15.24 9.64 3.50
C THR A 104 13.79 9.29 3.79
N LEU A 105 13.21 9.84 4.86
CA LEU A 105 11.80 9.61 5.21
C LEU A 105 10.86 10.09 4.09
N GLY A 106 11.00 11.33 3.65
CA GLY A 106 10.16 11.90 2.60
C GLY A 106 10.35 11.22 1.26
N GLY A 107 11.61 10.91 0.88
CA GLY A 107 11.93 10.22 -0.37
C GLY A 107 11.42 8.78 -0.39
N ALA A 108 11.56 8.05 0.71
CA ALA A 108 11.05 6.68 0.84
C ALA A 108 9.51 6.64 0.71
N LEU A 109 8.79 7.56 1.38
CA LEU A 109 7.35 7.69 1.24
C LEU A 109 6.97 8.01 -0.22
N ALA A 110 7.65 8.97 -0.83
CA ALA A 110 7.36 9.36 -2.21
C ALA A 110 7.56 8.19 -3.19
N LEU A 111 8.66 7.45 -3.06
CA LEU A 111 8.92 6.25 -3.88
C LEU A 111 7.86 5.16 -3.65
N TRP A 112 7.46 4.95 -2.41
CA TRP A 112 6.40 3.98 -2.07
C TRP A 112 5.06 4.39 -2.70
N LEU A 113 4.64 5.65 -2.60
CA LEU A 113 3.41 6.13 -3.25
C LEU A 113 3.49 6.09 -4.79
N LEU A 114 4.65 6.39 -5.37
CA LEU A 114 4.88 6.25 -6.81
C LEU A 114 4.76 4.79 -7.29
N SER A 115 5.11 3.81 -6.45
CA SER A 115 4.93 2.39 -6.80
C SER A 115 3.46 2.03 -7.00
N PHE A 116 2.54 2.60 -6.22
CA PHE A 116 1.10 2.43 -6.44
C PHE A 116 0.62 3.12 -7.74
N ALA A 117 1.13 4.32 -8.01
CA ALA A 117 0.82 5.01 -9.27
C ALA A 117 1.34 4.25 -10.50
N TYR A 118 2.48 3.58 -10.38
CA TYR A 118 2.99 2.68 -11.42
C TYR A 118 2.09 1.46 -11.59
N THR A 119 1.74 0.77 -10.48
CA THR A 119 0.83 -0.37 -10.51
C THR A 119 -0.52 -0.01 -11.14
N ALA A 120 -1.09 1.16 -10.79
CA ALA A 120 -2.35 1.63 -11.36
C ALA A 120 -2.33 1.83 -12.89
N ARG A 121 -1.12 1.96 -13.49
CA ARG A 121 -0.95 2.06 -14.95
C ARG A 121 -0.71 0.71 -15.63
N THR A 122 -0.33 -0.32 -14.87
CA THR A 122 0.06 -1.63 -15.40
C THR A 122 -1.03 -2.68 -15.24
N VAL A 123 -2.03 -2.43 -14.40
CA VAL A 123 -3.20 -3.31 -14.22
C VAL A 123 -4.47 -2.62 -14.71
N PRO A 124 -5.44 -3.35 -15.26
CA PRO A 124 -6.72 -2.77 -15.67
C PRO A 124 -7.47 -2.21 -14.46
N ALA A 125 -8.24 -1.14 -14.68
CA ALA A 125 -9.08 -0.56 -13.64
C ALA A 125 -10.37 -1.38 -13.48
N ILE A 126 -10.22 -2.61 -12.99
CA ILE A 126 -11.30 -3.50 -12.57
C ILE A 126 -11.08 -3.93 -11.13
N HIS A 127 -12.14 -4.21 -10.42
CA HIS A 127 -12.14 -4.58 -8.99
C HIS A 127 -12.94 -5.85 -8.70
N ASP A 128 -13.42 -6.49 -9.75
CA ASP A 128 -14.21 -7.73 -9.73
C ASP A 128 -13.43 -8.81 -10.48
N ILE A 129 -12.99 -9.83 -9.78
CA ILE A 129 -12.14 -10.90 -10.31
C ILE A 129 -12.82 -12.24 -10.08
N SER A 130 -12.98 -13.04 -11.15
CA SER A 130 -13.63 -14.34 -11.10
C SER A 130 -12.83 -15.41 -11.84
N THR A 131 -12.86 -16.64 -11.35
CA THR A 131 -12.27 -17.80 -12.04
C THR A 131 -13.14 -18.30 -13.19
N ASP A 132 -14.45 -18.05 -13.15
CA ASP A 132 -15.42 -18.38 -14.19
C ASP A 132 -16.04 -17.07 -14.68
N LEU A 133 -15.71 -16.66 -15.90
CA LEU A 133 -16.23 -15.41 -16.50
C LEU A 133 -17.59 -15.61 -17.21
N ALA A 134 -17.90 -16.85 -17.58
CA ALA A 134 -19.16 -17.18 -18.25
C ALA A 134 -20.31 -17.29 -17.24
N ASP A 135 -20.03 -17.89 -16.08
CA ASP A 135 -20.97 -18.05 -14.97
C ASP A 135 -20.26 -17.69 -13.64
N PRO A 136 -20.01 -16.39 -13.37
CA PRO A 136 -19.32 -15.97 -12.17
C PRO A 136 -20.08 -16.40 -10.90
N PRO A 137 -19.39 -16.92 -9.86
CA PRO A 137 -20.04 -17.24 -8.59
C PRO A 137 -20.85 -16.05 -8.05
N GLN A 138 -22.11 -16.31 -7.69
CA GLN A 138 -23.02 -15.29 -7.18
C GLN A 138 -23.02 -15.29 -5.65
N PHE A 139 -23.03 -14.10 -5.07
CA PHE A 139 -23.24 -13.91 -3.64
C PHE A 139 -24.73 -14.15 -3.29
N ARG A 140 -25.00 -14.67 -2.11
CA ARG A 140 -26.37 -14.88 -1.58
C ARG A 140 -26.59 -14.18 -0.23
N MET A 141 -25.55 -14.13 0.59
CA MET A 141 -25.57 -13.48 1.90
C MET A 141 -24.94 -12.09 1.87
N LEU A 142 -23.92 -11.92 1.05
CA LEU A 142 -23.30 -10.63 0.78
C LEU A 142 -23.87 -10.02 -0.49
N GLU A 143 -23.99 -8.70 -0.52
CA GLU A 143 -24.55 -7.98 -1.67
C GLU A 143 -23.43 -7.41 -2.54
N VAL A 144 -23.54 -7.66 -3.86
CA VAL A 144 -22.69 -6.97 -4.84
C VAL A 144 -23.12 -5.50 -4.91
N ARG A 145 -22.16 -4.60 -4.92
CA ARG A 145 -22.44 -3.17 -5.10
C ARG A 145 -23.23 -2.91 -6.38
N ALA A 146 -24.21 -2.01 -6.33
CA ALA A 146 -25.10 -1.74 -7.46
C ALA A 146 -24.34 -1.20 -8.69
N ASP A 147 -23.25 -0.45 -8.47
CA ASP A 147 -22.43 0.18 -9.51
C ASP A 147 -21.21 -0.68 -9.92
N ASN A 148 -21.25 -2.01 -9.70
CA ASN A 148 -20.12 -2.90 -9.92
C ASN A 148 -19.50 -2.83 -11.32
N LEU A 149 -20.30 -2.62 -12.35
CA LEU A 149 -19.86 -2.57 -13.74
C LEU A 149 -19.95 -1.17 -14.37
N ASP A 150 -20.37 -0.15 -13.64
CA ASP A 150 -20.68 1.16 -14.22
C ASP A 150 -19.44 1.89 -14.76
N GLN A 151 -18.26 1.63 -14.16
CA GLN A 151 -17.02 2.33 -14.47
C GLN A 151 -15.97 1.43 -15.15
N ILE A 152 -16.42 0.37 -15.82
CA ILE A 152 -15.49 -0.50 -16.58
C ILE A 152 -14.92 0.29 -17.77
N PRO A 153 -13.57 0.42 -17.86
CA PRO A 153 -12.93 1.19 -18.91
C PRO A 153 -13.07 0.54 -20.30
N GLY A 154 -12.58 1.21 -21.34
CA GLY A 154 -12.51 0.67 -22.70
C GLY A 154 -13.68 1.05 -23.61
N GLU A 155 -14.67 1.85 -23.15
CA GLU A 155 -15.83 2.23 -23.97
C GLU A 155 -15.44 2.93 -25.29
N ASN A 156 -14.38 3.74 -25.26
CA ASN A 156 -13.89 4.49 -26.41
C ASN A 156 -12.70 3.80 -27.12
N GLU A 157 -12.29 2.62 -26.67
CA GLU A 157 -11.22 1.86 -27.29
C GLU A 157 -11.74 1.12 -28.54
N PRO A 158 -11.03 1.20 -29.69
CA PRO A 158 -11.49 0.57 -30.93
C PRO A 158 -11.80 -0.92 -30.80
N GLU A 159 -11.00 -1.63 -29.99
CA GLU A 159 -11.08 -3.08 -29.77
C GLU A 159 -12.30 -3.48 -28.92
N MET A 160 -12.84 -2.55 -28.14
CA MET A 160 -13.98 -2.77 -27.24
C MET A 160 -15.24 -2.03 -27.69
N LYS A 161 -15.19 -1.42 -28.88
CA LYS A 161 -16.32 -0.65 -29.43
C LYS A 161 -17.56 -1.51 -29.59
N GLY A 162 -18.66 -1.07 -28.99
CA GLY A 162 -19.94 -1.77 -29.02
C GLY A 162 -20.09 -2.87 -27.97
N MET A 163 -19.07 -3.16 -27.17
CA MET A 163 -19.19 -4.06 -26.03
C MET A 163 -19.98 -3.40 -24.89
N ASN A 164 -20.86 -4.16 -24.27
CA ASN A 164 -21.50 -3.73 -23.03
C ASN A 164 -20.50 -3.82 -21.85
N PRO A 165 -20.81 -3.25 -20.67
CA PRO A 165 -19.89 -3.25 -19.52
C PRO A 165 -19.42 -4.66 -19.08
N GLN A 166 -20.32 -5.65 -19.11
CA GLN A 166 -19.98 -7.04 -18.79
C GLN A 166 -18.97 -7.64 -19.78
N GLN A 167 -19.15 -7.37 -21.06
CA GLN A 167 -18.23 -7.83 -22.11
C GLN A 167 -16.85 -7.17 -21.99
N ARG A 168 -16.82 -5.85 -21.71
CA ARG A 168 -15.56 -5.13 -21.47
C ARG A 168 -14.83 -5.67 -20.23
N TRP A 169 -15.57 -5.89 -19.13
CA TRP A 169 -15.03 -6.52 -17.93
C TRP A 169 -14.38 -7.88 -18.23
N ALA A 170 -15.09 -8.76 -18.93
CA ALA A 170 -14.58 -10.09 -19.27
C ALA A 170 -13.34 -10.01 -20.18
N ALA A 171 -13.33 -9.09 -21.17
CA ALA A 171 -12.19 -8.89 -22.06
C ALA A 171 -10.93 -8.39 -21.29
N LEU A 172 -11.09 -7.37 -20.45
CA LEU A 172 -10.02 -6.83 -19.63
C LEU A 172 -9.51 -7.86 -18.61
N HIS A 173 -10.42 -8.61 -17.99
CA HIS A 173 -10.06 -9.69 -17.07
C HIS A 173 -9.27 -10.78 -17.79
N GLN A 174 -9.76 -11.26 -18.95
CA GLN A 174 -9.06 -12.29 -19.73
C GLN A 174 -7.68 -11.82 -20.20
N GLN A 175 -7.55 -10.57 -20.60
CA GLN A 175 -6.27 -10.01 -21.05
C GLN A 175 -5.24 -9.93 -19.93
N ALA A 176 -5.64 -9.46 -18.74
CA ALA A 176 -4.71 -9.23 -17.64
C ALA A 176 -4.56 -10.42 -16.68
N TYR A 177 -5.56 -11.25 -16.57
CA TYR A 177 -5.70 -12.31 -15.57
C TYR A 177 -6.20 -13.64 -16.18
N GLY A 178 -5.88 -13.92 -17.43
CA GLY A 178 -6.30 -15.15 -18.12
C GLY A 178 -5.77 -16.45 -17.54
N ASP A 179 -4.85 -16.38 -16.60
CA ASP A 179 -4.38 -17.49 -15.77
C ASP A 179 -5.34 -17.84 -14.61
N ILE A 180 -6.22 -16.89 -14.21
CA ILE A 180 -7.22 -17.10 -13.16
C ILE A 180 -8.39 -17.89 -13.75
N ARG A 181 -8.50 -19.16 -13.36
CA ARG A 181 -9.50 -20.12 -13.89
C ARG A 181 -10.00 -21.04 -12.79
N SER A 182 -11.14 -21.70 -13.07
CA SER A 182 -11.65 -22.80 -12.23
C SER A 182 -10.59 -23.89 -12.06
N VAL A 183 -10.51 -24.45 -10.85
CA VAL A 183 -9.55 -25.50 -10.52
C VAL A 183 -10.27 -26.78 -10.12
N ARG A 184 -9.80 -27.90 -10.64
CA ARG A 184 -10.23 -29.25 -10.22
C ARG A 184 -9.34 -29.72 -9.05
N ILE A 185 -9.99 -30.22 -8.00
CA ILE A 185 -9.33 -30.80 -6.82
C ILE A 185 -9.86 -32.19 -6.55
N ALA A 186 -8.98 -33.10 -6.09
CA ALA A 186 -9.34 -34.48 -5.74
C ALA A 186 -9.85 -34.57 -4.31
N MET A 187 -10.97 -33.84 -4.02
CA MET A 187 -11.65 -33.93 -2.73
C MET A 187 -13.15 -33.68 -2.88
N PRO A 188 -14.00 -34.27 -2.01
CA PRO A 188 -15.43 -34.02 -2.01
C PRO A 188 -15.79 -32.57 -1.69
N VAL A 189 -16.96 -32.11 -2.15
CA VAL A 189 -17.47 -30.75 -1.93
C VAL A 189 -17.40 -30.32 -0.46
N ALA A 190 -17.89 -31.17 0.44
CA ALA A 190 -17.93 -30.84 1.87
C ALA A 190 -16.52 -30.64 2.48
N GLU A 191 -15.55 -31.46 2.08
CA GLU A 191 -14.16 -31.32 2.54
C GLU A 191 -13.49 -30.07 1.94
N ALA A 192 -13.78 -29.77 0.68
CA ALA A 192 -13.28 -28.56 0.00
C ALA A 192 -13.79 -27.29 0.69
N ILE A 193 -15.08 -27.22 1.04
CA ILE A 193 -15.66 -26.09 1.78
C ILE A 193 -15.07 -26.00 3.19
N ALA A 194 -14.93 -27.12 3.91
CA ALA A 194 -14.29 -27.11 5.22
C ALA A 194 -12.83 -26.66 5.17
N LYS A 195 -12.08 -27.02 4.11
CA LYS A 195 -10.71 -26.53 3.88
C LYS A 195 -10.72 -25.04 3.54
N ALA A 196 -11.62 -24.59 2.66
CA ALA A 196 -11.77 -23.19 2.28
C ALA A 196 -12.10 -22.32 3.50
N GLU A 197 -12.98 -22.76 4.38
CA GLU A 197 -13.33 -22.06 5.63
C GLU A 197 -12.11 -21.90 6.55
N ARG A 198 -11.34 -22.98 6.76
CA ARG A 198 -10.10 -22.92 7.54
C ARG A 198 -9.10 -21.91 6.94
N LEU A 199 -8.90 -21.95 5.62
CA LEU A 199 -8.01 -21.01 4.92
C LEU A 199 -8.48 -19.56 5.05
N ALA A 200 -9.78 -19.29 4.92
CA ALA A 200 -10.36 -17.95 5.10
C ALA A 200 -10.11 -17.44 6.54
N LYS A 201 -10.36 -18.27 7.56
CA LYS A 201 -10.11 -17.92 8.97
C LYS A 201 -8.64 -17.66 9.27
N VAL A 202 -7.71 -18.48 8.75
CA VAL A 202 -6.26 -18.29 8.92
C VAL A 202 -5.80 -16.97 8.27
N ARG A 203 -6.43 -16.55 7.17
CA ARG A 203 -6.16 -15.26 6.52
C ARG A 203 -6.81 -14.07 7.23
N GLY A 204 -7.61 -14.32 8.29
CA GLY A 204 -8.30 -13.28 9.04
C GLY A 204 -9.54 -12.74 8.34
N TRP A 205 -10.12 -13.49 7.40
CA TRP A 205 -11.37 -13.12 6.76
C TRP A 205 -12.56 -13.35 7.70
N GLU A 206 -13.53 -12.47 7.63
CA GLU A 206 -14.82 -12.62 8.30
C GLU A 206 -15.69 -13.56 7.47
N VAL A 207 -15.82 -14.81 7.91
CA VAL A 207 -16.66 -15.82 7.23
C VAL A 207 -18.11 -15.56 7.58
N VAL A 208 -18.94 -15.28 6.58
CA VAL A 208 -20.38 -15.02 6.71
C VAL A 208 -21.17 -16.31 6.63
N VAL A 209 -20.82 -17.18 5.69
CA VAL A 209 -21.41 -18.51 5.53
C VAL A 209 -20.39 -19.50 5.00
N ALA A 210 -20.45 -20.72 5.49
CA ALA A 210 -19.77 -21.89 4.94
C ALA A 210 -20.76 -23.06 4.92
N ASP A 211 -21.33 -23.34 3.74
CA ASP A 211 -22.35 -24.38 3.56
C ASP A 211 -21.77 -25.52 2.71
N PRO A 212 -21.43 -26.67 3.34
CA PRO A 212 -20.87 -27.81 2.66
C PRO A 212 -21.90 -28.55 1.77
N ILE A 213 -23.22 -28.35 2.03
CA ILE A 213 -24.27 -28.99 1.24
C ILE A 213 -24.47 -28.23 -0.06
N GLU A 214 -24.55 -26.91 -0.01
CA GLU A 214 -24.64 -26.06 -1.19
C GLU A 214 -23.29 -25.85 -1.90
N GLY A 215 -22.18 -26.28 -1.29
CA GLY A 215 -20.84 -26.06 -1.83
C GLY A 215 -20.45 -24.58 -1.90
N ARG A 216 -20.78 -23.79 -0.85
CA ARG A 216 -20.63 -22.33 -0.85
C ARG A 216 -19.91 -21.85 0.40
N LEU A 217 -19.00 -20.89 0.18
CA LEU A 217 -18.43 -20.06 1.23
C LEU A 217 -18.54 -18.61 0.82
N GLU A 218 -19.00 -17.73 1.71
CA GLU A 218 -18.91 -16.27 1.53
C GLU A 218 -18.17 -15.66 2.72
N ALA A 219 -17.26 -14.74 2.43
CA ALA A 219 -16.43 -14.09 3.43
C ALA A 219 -16.06 -12.66 2.99
N THR A 220 -15.66 -11.84 3.96
CA THR A 220 -15.15 -10.50 3.72
C THR A 220 -13.71 -10.40 4.18
N ASP A 221 -12.80 -9.97 3.30
CA ASP A 221 -11.45 -9.55 3.65
C ASP A 221 -11.44 -8.04 3.92
N THR A 222 -10.70 -7.62 4.96
CA THR A 222 -10.60 -6.21 5.33
C THR A 222 -9.13 -5.78 5.30
N THR A 223 -8.80 -4.81 4.44
CA THR A 223 -7.44 -4.28 4.34
C THR A 223 -6.99 -3.61 5.63
N ARG A 224 -5.68 -3.72 5.96
CA ARG A 224 -5.17 -3.27 7.27
C ARG A 224 -5.17 -1.76 7.46
N PHE A 225 -4.95 -1.00 6.40
CA PHE A 225 -4.65 0.44 6.49
C PHE A 225 -5.89 1.32 6.33
N PHE A 226 -6.57 1.24 5.19
CA PHE A 226 -7.82 1.96 4.93
C PHE A 226 -9.07 1.20 5.37
N ARG A 227 -8.90 -0.07 5.76
CA ARG A 227 -9.99 -0.99 6.11
C ARG A 227 -11.04 -1.15 5.01
N PHE A 228 -10.59 -1.09 3.75
CA PHE A 228 -11.43 -1.44 2.61
C PHE A 228 -11.88 -2.89 2.72
N LYS A 229 -13.13 -3.13 2.37
CA LYS A 229 -13.74 -4.44 2.41
C LYS A 229 -13.84 -5.00 0.99
N ASP A 230 -13.37 -6.22 0.84
CA ASP A 230 -13.49 -7.00 -0.38
C ASP A 230 -14.28 -8.27 -0.06
N ASP A 231 -15.37 -8.47 -0.78
CA ASP A 231 -16.22 -9.64 -0.60
C ASP A 231 -15.74 -10.78 -1.48
N VAL A 232 -15.80 -11.98 -0.93
CA VAL A 232 -15.32 -13.21 -1.55
C VAL A 232 -16.43 -14.25 -1.52
N VAL A 233 -16.65 -14.91 -2.66
CA VAL A 233 -17.45 -16.13 -2.72
C VAL A 233 -16.64 -17.26 -3.35
N VAL A 234 -16.67 -18.41 -2.71
CA VAL A 234 -16.16 -19.69 -3.25
C VAL A 234 -17.35 -20.59 -3.53
N ARG A 235 -17.40 -21.12 -4.74
CA ARG A 235 -18.37 -22.11 -5.19
C ARG A 235 -17.64 -23.41 -5.49
N VAL A 236 -18.10 -24.50 -4.88
CA VAL A 236 -17.57 -25.85 -5.09
C VAL A 236 -18.66 -26.75 -5.64
N ARG A 237 -18.42 -27.37 -6.79
CA ARG A 237 -19.35 -28.27 -7.46
C ARG A 237 -18.70 -29.64 -7.64
N PRO A 238 -19.43 -30.76 -7.53
CA PRO A 238 -18.86 -32.07 -7.81
C PRO A 238 -18.44 -32.16 -9.29
N THR A 239 -17.39 -32.91 -9.59
CA THR A 239 -17.06 -33.26 -10.96
C THR A 239 -18.07 -34.27 -11.51
N GLU A 240 -18.27 -34.30 -12.82
CA GLU A 240 -19.23 -35.21 -13.49
C GLU A 240 -18.92 -36.68 -13.22
N ASP A 241 -17.66 -37.04 -13.10
CA ASP A 241 -17.18 -38.38 -12.80
C ASP A 241 -17.20 -38.74 -11.30
N GLY A 242 -17.64 -37.80 -10.42
CA GLY A 242 -17.70 -37.98 -8.98
C GLY A 242 -16.35 -38.15 -8.26
N THR A 243 -15.21 -37.96 -8.94
CA THR A 243 -13.87 -38.22 -8.36
C THR A 243 -13.30 -37.02 -7.61
N GLY A 244 -13.97 -35.88 -7.64
CA GLY A 244 -13.48 -34.65 -7.01
C GLY A 244 -14.46 -33.49 -7.12
N SER A 245 -13.94 -32.29 -7.04
CA SER A 245 -14.73 -31.07 -7.14
C SER A 245 -14.08 -30.04 -8.07
N ILE A 246 -14.91 -29.20 -8.67
CA ILE A 246 -14.52 -27.97 -9.40
C ILE A 246 -14.72 -26.81 -8.43
N VAL A 247 -13.70 -25.99 -8.28
CA VAL A 247 -13.70 -24.81 -7.41
C VAL A 247 -13.66 -23.56 -8.27
N ASP A 248 -14.64 -22.72 -8.05
CA ASP A 248 -14.69 -21.35 -8.55
C ASP A 248 -14.60 -20.35 -7.40
N MET A 249 -14.00 -19.21 -7.67
CA MET A 249 -13.90 -18.13 -6.71
C MET A 249 -14.12 -16.79 -7.41
N ARG A 250 -14.81 -15.88 -6.72
CA ARG A 250 -14.96 -14.48 -7.12
C ARG A 250 -14.61 -13.57 -5.96
N SER A 251 -13.95 -12.44 -6.23
CA SER A 251 -13.61 -11.45 -5.23
C SER A 251 -13.88 -10.05 -5.77
N ILE A 252 -14.64 -9.23 -5.00
CA ILE A 252 -15.15 -7.92 -5.42
C ILE A 252 -14.86 -6.89 -4.32
N SER A 253 -14.31 -5.73 -4.69
CA SER A 253 -14.17 -4.61 -3.76
C SER A 253 -15.46 -3.83 -3.61
N ARG A 254 -15.84 -3.51 -2.37
CA ARG A 254 -17.06 -2.71 -2.09
C ARG A 254 -16.95 -1.25 -2.53
N VAL A 255 -15.72 -0.74 -2.73
CA VAL A 255 -15.47 0.66 -3.11
C VAL A 255 -14.30 0.76 -4.10
N GLY A 256 -14.28 1.83 -4.87
CA GLY A 256 -13.23 2.12 -5.86
C GLY A 256 -13.52 1.53 -7.24
N VAL A 257 -12.78 2.02 -8.24
CA VAL A 257 -12.86 1.54 -9.63
C VAL A 257 -11.78 0.52 -9.97
N SER A 258 -10.71 0.47 -9.17
CA SER A 258 -9.59 -0.47 -9.29
C SER A 258 -9.12 -0.87 -7.89
N ASP A 259 -8.78 -2.13 -7.74
CA ASP A 259 -8.18 -2.71 -6.54
C ASP A 259 -6.65 -2.86 -6.64
N LEU A 260 -6.05 -2.31 -7.70
CA LEU A 260 -4.63 -2.44 -8.03
C LEU A 260 -4.14 -3.90 -8.13
N GLY A 261 -5.02 -4.81 -8.55
CA GLY A 261 -4.73 -6.24 -8.71
C GLY A 261 -4.78 -7.06 -7.41
N MET A 262 -5.29 -6.49 -6.32
CA MET A 262 -5.34 -7.17 -5.02
C MET A 262 -6.32 -8.35 -5.02
N ASN A 263 -7.49 -8.21 -5.66
CA ASN A 263 -8.44 -9.31 -5.80
C ASN A 263 -7.85 -10.45 -6.65
N ALA A 264 -7.14 -10.12 -7.74
CA ALA A 264 -6.45 -11.12 -8.55
C ALA A 264 -5.40 -11.90 -7.76
N LYS A 265 -4.59 -11.20 -6.97
CA LYS A 265 -3.61 -11.83 -6.06
C LYS A 265 -4.29 -12.71 -5.01
N ARG A 266 -5.40 -12.24 -4.43
CA ARG A 266 -6.19 -12.99 -3.43
C ARG A 266 -6.74 -14.28 -4.03
N VAL A 267 -7.40 -14.20 -5.19
CA VAL A 267 -7.96 -15.38 -5.86
C VAL A 267 -6.86 -16.39 -6.19
N ARG A 268 -5.75 -15.96 -6.83
CA ARG A 268 -4.63 -16.87 -7.16
C ARG A 268 -4.10 -17.60 -5.92
N SER A 269 -3.77 -16.83 -4.86
CA SER A 269 -3.17 -17.43 -3.67
C SER A 269 -4.14 -18.35 -2.93
N PHE A 270 -5.42 -18.00 -2.87
CA PHE A 270 -6.42 -18.81 -2.19
C PHE A 270 -6.68 -20.13 -2.92
N ILE A 271 -6.86 -20.08 -4.23
CA ILE A 271 -7.07 -21.27 -5.07
C ILE A 271 -5.84 -22.19 -5.03
N ALA A 272 -4.63 -21.63 -5.09
CA ALA A 272 -3.40 -22.42 -5.00
C ALA A 272 -3.26 -23.15 -3.64
N ASP A 273 -3.56 -22.48 -2.53
CA ASP A 273 -3.54 -23.10 -1.19
C ASP A 273 -4.64 -24.16 -1.04
N LEU A 274 -5.83 -23.89 -1.59
CA LEU A 274 -6.93 -24.85 -1.57
C LEU A 274 -6.63 -26.10 -2.38
N ALA A 275 -6.00 -25.94 -3.55
CA ALA A 275 -5.57 -27.04 -4.40
C ALA A 275 -4.31 -27.76 -3.88
N GLY A 276 -3.57 -27.17 -2.94
CA GLY A 276 -2.29 -27.70 -2.45
C GLY A 276 -1.16 -27.58 -3.47
N THR A 277 -1.26 -26.63 -4.40
CA THR A 277 -0.28 -26.38 -5.47
C THR A 277 0.65 -25.22 -5.14
N ASN A 278 0.44 -24.54 -4.03
CA ASN A 278 1.34 -23.48 -3.58
C ASN A 278 2.66 -24.14 -3.13
N PRO A 279 3.81 -23.91 -3.77
CA PRO A 279 5.08 -24.29 -3.20
C PRO A 279 5.17 -23.54 -1.86
N ALA A 280 5.34 -24.29 -0.77
CA ALA A 280 5.48 -23.72 0.57
C ALA A 280 6.48 -22.57 0.52
N GLY A 281 6.00 -21.32 0.79
CA GLY A 281 6.80 -20.13 0.82
C GLY A 281 7.74 -20.09 2.02
#